data_d239f2ca4f488f25ea0e3be8e8a02bcc
#
_entry.id   d239f2ca4f488f25ea0e3be8e8a02bcc
#
_cell.length_a   1.000
_cell.length_b   1.000
_cell.length_c   1.000
_cell.angle_alpha   90.00
_cell.angle_beta   90.00
_cell.angle_gamma   90.00
#
_symmetry.space_group_name_H-M   'P 1'
#
loop_
_entity.id
_entity.type
_entity.pdbx_description
1 polymer ?
#
loop_
_entity_poly.entity_id
_entity_poly.type
_entity_poly.pdbx_seq_one_letter_code
_entity_poly.pdbx_strand_id
1 'polypeptide(L)'
;MKGEFLLKIIDKFGEETQENLVGEVLGNLKNDLEEIKFILKNEKSNYIVELKQKELVLTRNAENKMLINLKFNGGKTTFLYEIENFKQDFLVLGEKFSYNDKDGIFKFSYTLFDMSHEEINKIEVQLKHLRCYN
;
A
#
# COMPACT_ATOMS: atom_id res chain seq x y z
N MET A 1 11.35 13.73 4.01
CA MET A 1 10.96 14.41 2.76
C MET A 1 9.45 14.61 2.75
N LYS A 2 9.02 15.85 2.61
CA LYS A 2 7.58 16.19 2.55
C LYS A 2 7.19 16.57 1.13
N GLY A 3 5.97 16.30 0.74
CA GLY A 3 5.53 16.63 -0.60
C GLY A 3 4.14 16.15 -0.96
N GLU A 4 3.92 16.11 -2.27
CA GLU A 4 2.70 15.60 -2.87
C GLU A 4 2.97 14.23 -3.49
N PHE A 5 1.99 13.34 -3.35
CA PHE A 5 2.09 11.96 -3.81
C PHE A 5 0.84 11.57 -4.57
N LEU A 6 0.99 10.74 -5.58
CA LEU A 6 -0.11 10.09 -6.26
C LEU A 6 -0.16 8.63 -5.83
N LEU A 7 -1.28 8.23 -5.25
CA LEU A 7 -1.56 6.83 -4.95
C LEU A 7 -2.38 6.26 -6.11
N LYS A 8 -1.90 5.17 -6.69
CA LYS A 8 -2.60 4.48 -7.77
C LYS A 8 -2.77 3.02 -7.37
N ILE A 9 -4.00 2.51 -7.50
CA ILE A 9 -4.32 1.12 -7.22
C ILE A 9 -4.90 0.51 -8.49
N ILE A 10 -4.31 -0.60 -8.95
CA ILE A 10 -4.70 -1.28 -10.18
C ILE A 10 -5.02 -2.73 -9.82
N ASP A 11 -6.18 -3.23 -10.26
CA ASP A 11 -6.55 -4.62 -10.03
C ASP A 11 -6.39 -5.48 -11.30
N LYS A 12 -6.58 -6.80 -11.15
CA LYS A 12 -6.43 -7.74 -12.28
C LYS A 12 -7.48 -7.57 -13.37
N PHE A 13 -8.57 -6.86 -13.10
CA PHE A 13 -9.64 -6.60 -14.06
C PHE A 13 -9.41 -5.31 -14.84
N GLY A 14 -8.31 -4.60 -14.57
CA GLY A 14 -7.97 -3.35 -15.20
C GLY A 14 -8.61 -2.13 -14.57
N GLU A 15 -9.31 -2.28 -13.46
CA GLU A 15 -9.84 -1.14 -12.70
C GLU A 15 -8.70 -0.39 -12.02
N GLU A 16 -8.71 0.92 -12.15
CA GLU A 16 -7.69 1.79 -11.59
C GLU A 16 -8.34 2.90 -10.78
N THR A 17 -7.84 3.09 -9.56
CA THR A 17 -8.23 4.22 -8.73
C THR A 17 -7.01 5.08 -8.43
N GLN A 18 -7.22 6.39 -8.30
CA GLN A 18 -6.14 7.34 -8.02
C GLN A 18 -6.58 8.31 -6.93
N GLU A 19 -5.64 8.64 -6.05
CA GLU A 19 -5.84 9.67 -5.03
C GLU A 19 -4.59 10.55 -4.95
N ASN A 20 -4.82 11.85 -4.82
CA ASN A 20 -3.75 12.81 -4.53
C ASN A 20 -3.64 12.99 -3.02
N LEU A 21 -2.44 12.84 -2.49
CA LEU A 21 -2.16 12.87 -1.08
C LEU A 21 -1.02 13.83 -0.78
N VAL A 22 -0.99 14.37 0.42
CA VAL A 22 0.13 15.15 0.93
C VAL A 22 0.68 14.50 2.18
N GLY A 23 1.96 14.66 2.42
CA GLY A 23 2.57 14.12 3.62
C GLY A 23 4.06 13.97 3.49
N GLU A 24 4.59 12.94 4.14
CA GLU A 24 6.02 12.72 4.18
C GLU A 24 6.41 11.28 3.98
N VAL A 25 7.61 11.07 3.48
CA VAL A 25 8.26 9.79 3.41
C VAL A 25 9.53 9.82 4.25
N LEU A 26 9.70 8.81 5.09
CA LEU A 26 10.83 8.61 5.99
C LEU A 26 11.57 7.36 5.56
N GLY A 27 12.90 7.37 5.68
CA GLY A 27 13.74 6.24 5.32
C GLY A 27 14.61 6.53 4.11
N ASN A 28 15.33 5.52 3.66
CA ASN A 28 16.31 5.64 2.60
C ASN A 28 15.72 5.18 1.26
N LEU A 29 15.38 6.16 0.41
CA LEU A 29 14.82 5.92 -0.90
C LEU A 29 15.92 5.54 -1.91
N LYS A 30 16.36 4.29 -1.85
CA LYS A 30 17.32 3.73 -2.81
C LYS A 30 16.74 2.44 -3.38
N ASN A 31 17.32 1.97 -4.48
CA ASN A 31 16.88 0.73 -5.14
C ASN A 31 16.98 -0.50 -4.24
N ASP A 32 17.82 -0.45 -3.22
CA ASP A 32 17.96 -1.50 -2.22
C ASP A 32 17.25 -1.09 -0.94
N LEU A 33 15.92 -1.14 -0.99
CA LEU A 33 15.05 -0.72 0.10
C LEU A 33 15.01 -1.74 1.22
N GLU A 34 15.48 -1.36 2.41
CA GLU A 34 15.33 -2.13 3.63
C GLU A 34 14.19 -1.60 4.48
N GLU A 35 14.01 -0.27 4.51
CA GLU A 35 13.03 0.38 5.36
C GLU A 35 12.53 1.68 4.73
N ILE A 36 11.21 1.85 4.67
CA ILE A 36 10.59 3.08 4.21
C ILE A 36 9.24 3.24 4.90
N LYS A 37 8.85 4.48 5.20
CA LYS A 37 7.55 4.78 5.79
C LYS A 37 6.93 5.99 5.12
N PHE A 38 5.72 5.83 4.62
CA PHE A 38 4.90 6.92 4.07
C PHE A 38 3.82 7.27 5.08
N ILE A 39 3.66 8.56 5.37
CA ILE A 39 2.57 9.10 6.18
C ILE A 39 1.86 10.13 5.31
N LEU A 40 0.73 9.77 4.74
CA LEU A 40 0.06 10.53 3.70
C LEU A 40 -1.40 10.77 4.05
N LYS A 41 -1.95 11.88 3.58
CA LYS A 41 -3.34 12.22 3.83
C LYS A 41 -3.94 13.09 2.73
N ASN A 42 -5.27 13.07 2.66
CA ASN A 42 -6.08 14.08 1.98
C ASN A 42 -7.27 14.43 2.89
N GLU A 43 -8.26 15.13 2.37
CA GLU A 43 -9.43 15.53 3.17
C GLU A 43 -10.26 14.34 3.68
N LYS A 44 -10.19 13.21 3.00
CA LYS A 44 -11.05 12.04 3.28
C LYS A 44 -10.31 10.88 3.92
N SER A 45 -9.00 10.78 3.73
CA SER A 45 -8.26 9.57 4.04
C SER A 45 -6.91 9.87 4.69
N ASN A 46 -6.49 8.97 5.58
CA ASN A 46 -5.14 8.93 6.11
C ASN A 46 -4.54 7.56 5.79
N TYR A 47 -3.30 7.56 5.28
CA TYR A 47 -2.58 6.34 4.94
C TYR A 47 -1.25 6.30 5.68
N ILE A 48 -0.92 5.14 6.21
CA ILE A 48 0.43 4.84 6.67
C ILE A 48 0.86 3.57 5.95
N VAL A 49 1.99 3.64 5.24
CA VAL A 49 2.58 2.49 4.55
C VAL A 49 3.99 2.34 5.07
N GLU A 50 4.27 1.23 5.73
CA GLU A 50 5.58 0.96 6.32
C GLU A 50 6.14 -0.35 5.81
N LEU A 51 7.32 -0.31 5.21
CA LEU A 51 8.09 -1.49 4.83
C LEU A 51 9.29 -1.58 5.76
N LYS A 52 9.47 -2.75 6.39
CA LYS A 52 10.59 -3.04 7.27
C LYS A 52 10.86 -4.55 7.26
N GLN A 53 12.11 -4.92 7.00
CA GLN A 53 12.54 -6.32 7.00
C GLN A 53 11.65 -7.22 6.12
N LYS A 54 11.33 -6.76 4.91
CA LYS A 54 10.50 -7.47 3.92
C LYS A 54 9.06 -7.74 4.39
N GLU A 55 8.59 -6.97 5.37
CA GLU A 55 7.19 -6.94 5.76
C GLU A 55 6.64 -5.55 5.50
N LEU A 56 5.44 -5.47 4.93
CA LEU A 56 4.78 -4.22 4.65
C LEU A 56 3.45 -4.16 5.37
N VAL A 57 3.22 -3.06 6.08
CA VAL A 57 1.95 -2.79 6.74
C VAL A 57 1.35 -1.54 6.10
N LEU A 58 0.15 -1.68 5.56
CA LEU A 58 -0.63 -0.56 5.05
C LEU A 58 -1.85 -0.37 5.95
N THR A 59 -1.99 0.84 6.46
CA THR A 59 -3.16 1.24 7.24
C THR A 59 -3.86 2.38 6.53
N ARG A 60 -5.16 2.26 6.34
CA ARG A 60 -5.99 3.33 5.79
C ARG A 60 -7.09 3.65 6.79
N ASN A 61 -7.18 4.92 7.17
CA ASN A 61 -8.28 5.46 7.96
C ASN A 61 -9.07 6.44 7.11
N ALA A 62 -10.30 6.08 6.82
CA ALA A 62 -11.26 6.87 6.05
C ALA A 62 -12.65 6.44 6.52
N GLU A 63 -13.66 6.68 5.71
CA GLU A 63 -14.98 6.11 5.94
C GLU A 63 -14.88 4.58 6.05
N ASN A 64 -14.05 3.98 5.20
CA ASN A 64 -13.69 2.56 5.26
C ASN A 64 -12.29 2.42 5.84
N LYS A 65 -12.12 1.50 6.76
CA LYS A 65 -10.81 1.22 7.37
C LYS A 65 -10.21 -0.04 6.79
N MET A 66 -8.90 -0.01 6.52
CA MET A 66 -8.17 -1.17 6.04
C MET A 66 -6.89 -1.34 6.85
N LEU A 67 -6.57 -2.59 7.13
CA LEU A 67 -5.27 -2.97 7.67
C LEU A 67 -4.77 -4.18 6.88
N ILE A 68 -3.67 -4.00 6.16
CA ILE A 68 -3.03 -5.06 5.38
C ILE A 68 -1.64 -5.29 5.93
N ASN A 69 -1.32 -6.53 6.21
CA ASN A 69 0.02 -6.95 6.58
C ASN A 69 0.52 -7.92 5.51
N LEU A 70 1.57 -7.54 4.78
CA LEU A 70 2.14 -8.34 3.71
C LEU A 70 3.51 -8.85 4.11
N LYS A 71 3.74 -10.16 3.88
CA LYS A 71 5.05 -10.77 3.96
C LYS A 71 5.47 -11.20 2.55
N PHE A 72 6.68 -10.85 2.16
CA PHE A 72 7.19 -11.19 0.82
C PHE A 72 8.08 -12.44 0.87
N ASN A 73 7.66 -13.42 1.65
CA ASN A 73 8.39 -14.68 1.86
C ASN A 73 7.57 -15.93 1.47
N GLY A 74 6.45 -15.74 0.78
CA GLY A 74 5.56 -16.82 0.39
C GLY A 74 4.48 -17.16 1.40
N GLY A 75 4.44 -16.48 2.55
CA GLY A 75 3.42 -16.70 3.58
C GLY A 75 2.20 -15.83 3.39
N LYS A 76 1.02 -16.41 3.63
CA LYS A 76 -0.24 -15.65 3.63
C LYS A 76 -0.46 -15.00 4.99
N THR A 77 -1.01 -13.80 4.97
CA THR A 77 -1.34 -13.01 6.16
C THR A 77 -2.77 -12.51 6.05
N THR A 78 -3.26 -11.83 7.09
CA THR A 78 -4.63 -11.33 7.13
C THR A 78 -4.75 -9.92 6.60
N PHE A 79 -5.88 -9.66 5.97
CA PHE A 79 -6.34 -8.35 5.53
C PHE A 79 -7.65 -8.07 6.25
N LEU A 80 -7.68 -7.00 7.04
CA LEU A 80 -8.88 -6.54 7.73
C LEU A 80 -9.49 -5.38 6.99
N TYR A 81 -10.79 -5.50 6.70
CA TYR A 81 -11.58 -4.45 6.05
C TYR A 81 -12.81 -4.15 6.87
N GLU A 82 -13.04 -2.88 7.20
CA GLU A 82 -14.14 -2.44 8.05
C GLU A 82 -14.90 -1.29 7.40
N ILE A 83 -16.20 -1.49 7.17
CA ILE A 83 -17.12 -0.46 6.68
C ILE A 83 -18.23 -0.33 7.73
N GLU A 84 -18.35 0.87 8.33
CA GLU A 84 -19.32 1.15 9.38
C GLU A 84 -19.19 0.12 10.51
N ASN A 85 -20.20 -0.71 10.75
CA ASN A 85 -20.18 -1.75 11.76
C ASN A 85 -19.89 -3.14 11.19
N PHE A 86 -19.53 -3.21 9.92
CA PHE A 86 -19.27 -4.47 9.23
C PHE A 86 -17.76 -4.70 9.11
N LYS A 87 -17.31 -5.86 9.56
CA LYS A 87 -15.90 -6.28 9.44
C LYS A 87 -15.81 -7.50 8.57
N GLN A 88 -14.82 -7.51 7.68
CA GLN A 88 -14.55 -8.65 6.81
C GLN A 88 -13.07 -8.95 6.79
N ASP A 89 -12.75 -10.25 6.92
CA ASP A 89 -11.38 -10.73 6.87
C ASP A 89 -11.10 -11.41 5.53
N PHE A 90 -9.90 -11.18 5.02
CA PHE A 90 -9.38 -11.83 3.83
C PHE A 90 -7.98 -12.34 4.12
N LEU A 91 -7.45 -13.15 3.21
CA LEU A 91 -6.04 -13.53 3.21
C LEU A 91 -5.33 -12.83 2.07
N VAL A 92 -4.07 -12.48 2.29
CA VAL A 92 -3.23 -11.83 1.29
C VAL A 92 -1.87 -12.50 1.21
N LEU A 93 -1.30 -12.50 0.02
CA LEU A 93 0.04 -12.97 -0.25
C LEU A 93 0.82 -11.84 -0.90
N GLY A 94 1.87 -11.37 -0.23
CA GLY A 94 2.78 -10.39 -0.81
C GLY A 94 3.57 -10.98 -1.96
N GLU A 95 3.54 -10.33 -3.11
CA GLU A 95 4.22 -10.81 -4.31
C GLU A 95 5.59 -10.17 -4.48
N LYS A 96 5.63 -8.84 -4.61
CA LYS A 96 6.88 -8.11 -4.80
C LYS A 96 6.74 -6.66 -4.40
N PHE A 97 7.88 -6.03 -4.14
CA PHE A 97 7.98 -4.59 -3.93
C PHE A 97 9.23 -4.07 -4.64
N SER A 98 9.19 -2.81 -5.04
CA SER A 98 10.33 -2.16 -5.68
C SER A 98 10.24 -0.65 -5.54
N TYR A 99 11.38 0.01 -5.68
CA TYR A 99 11.47 1.46 -5.76
C TYR A 99 12.31 1.85 -6.97
N ASN A 100 11.76 2.73 -7.81
CA ASN A 100 12.49 3.31 -8.92
C ASN A 100 12.81 4.76 -8.59
N ASP A 101 14.07 5.09 -8.34
CA ASP A 101 14.50 6.42 -7.95
C ASP A 101 14.44 7.43 -9.10
N LYS A 102 14.54 6.98 -10.36
CA LYS A 102 14.37 7.83 -11.54
C LYS A 102 12.97 8.43 -11.61
N ASP A 103 11.96 7.57 -11.43
CA ASP A 103 10.55 7.96 -11.55
C ASP A 103 9.93 8.34 -10.23
N GLY A 104 10.62 8.10 -9.11
CA GLY A 104 10.11 8.36 -7.77
C GLY A 104 8.91 7.50 -7.42
N ILE A 105 8.87 6.25 -7.90
CA ILE A 105 7.72 5.36 -7.72
C ILE A 105 8.08 4.19 -6.82
N PHE A 106 7.35 4.05 -5.72
CA PHE A 106 7.34 2.87 -4.88
C PHE A 106 6.15 2.00 -5.28
N LYS A 107 6.42 0.73 -5.59
CA LYS A 107 5.39 -0.23 -6.00
C LYS A 107 5.41 -1.44 -5.10
N PHE A 108 4.22 -1.96 -4.80
CA PHE A 108 4.11 -3.29 -4.23
C PHE A 108 2.86 -3.97 -4.77
N SER A 109 2.87 -5.29 -4.77
CA SER A 109 1.74 -6.06 -5.27
C SER A 109 1.44 -7.25 -4.37
N TYR A 110 0.17 -7.63 -4.36
CA TYR A 110 -0.29 -8.77 -3.56
C TYR A 110 -1.47 -9.44 -4.23
N THR A 111 -1.70 -10.69 -3.85
CA THR A 111 -2.86 -11.47 -4.25
C THR A 111 -3.81 -11.55 -3.08
N LEU A 112 -5.08 -11.31 -3.33
CA LEU A 112 -6.17 -11.35 -2.35
C LEU A 112 -6.92 -12.67 -2.48
N PHE A 113 -7.13 -13.34 -1.34
CA PHE A 113 -7.87 -14.60 -1.27
C PHE A 113 -9.03 -14.46 -0.29
N ASP A 114 -10.08 -15.27 -0.50
CA ASP A 114 -11.10 -15.44 0.53
C ASP A 114 -10.58 -16.39 1.62
N MET A 115 -11.36 -16.60 2.68
CA MET A 115 -10.95 -17.44 3.79
C MET A 115 -10.90 -18.93 3.43
N SER A 116 -11.43 -19.31 2.26
CA SER A 116 -11.31 -20.65 1.69
C SER A 116 -10.06 -20.82 0.83
N HIS A 117 -9.18 -19.82 0.78
CA HIS A 117 -7.96 -19.78 -0.02
C HIS A 117 -8.20 -19.71 -1.54
N GLU A 118 -9.39 -19.26 -1.96
CA GLU A 118 -9.65 -19.00 -3.38
C GLU A 118 -9.23 -17.56 -3.73
N GLU A 119 -8.53 -17.42 -4.85
CA GLU A 119 -8.08 -16.12 -5.33
C GLU A 119 -9.26 -15.25 -5.74
N ILE A 120 -9.34 -14.04 -5.18
CA ILE A 120 -10.36 -13.05 -5.51
C ILE A 120 -9.82 -12.01 -6.48
N ASN A 121 -8.59 -11.52 -6.23
CA ASN A 121 -8.04 -10.40 -6.98
C ASN A 121 -6.52 -10.37 -6.88
N LYS A 122 -5.90 -9.62 -7.79
CA LYS A 122 -4.47 -9.25 -7.72
C LYS A 122 -4.39 -7.75 -7.78
N ILE A 123 -3.66 -7.16 -6.85
CA ILE A 123 -3.61 -5.71 -6.65
C ILE A 123 -2.18 -5.22 -6.79
N GLU A 124 -1.99 -4.16 -7.56
CA GLU A 124 -0.74 -3.41 -7.57
C GLU A 124 -1.00 -2.02 -7.00
N VAL A 125 -0.17 -1.62 -6.05
CA VAL A 125 -0.23 -0.29 -5.44
C VAL A 125 1.02 0.47 -5.84
N GLN A 126 0.84 1.70 -6.31
CA GLN A 126 1.93 2.59 -6.68
C GLN A 126 1.82 3.88 -5.89
N LEU A 127 2.92 4.30 -5.30
CA LEU A 127 3.05 5.60 -4.65
C LEU A 127 4.10 6.39 -5.42
N LYS A 128 3.65 7.41 -6.14
CA LYS A 128 4.53 8.27 -6.92
C LYS A 128 4.72 9.60 -6.23
N HIS A 129 5.97 9.97 -6.02
CA HIS A 129 6.33 11.29 -5.51
C HIS A 129 6.22 12.31 -6.64
N LEU A 130 5.30 13.26 -6.51
CA LEU A 130 5.03 14.26 -7.54
C LEU A 130 5.82 15.55 -7.33
N ARG A 131 5.93 16.00 -6.07
CA ARG A 131 6.49 17.30 -5.76
C ARG A 131 7.02 17.33 -4.33
N CYS A 132 8.23 17.85 -4.16
CA CYS A 132 8.81 18.13 -2.84
C CYS A 132 8.40 19.49 -2.33
N TYR A 133 8.13 19.60 -1.04
CA TYR A 133 8.01 20.88 -0.35
C TYR A 133 9.34 21.21 0.32
N ASN A 134 9.79 22.43 0.12
CA ASN A 134 10.98 22.96 0.77
C ASN A 134 10.61 23.66 2.07
#